data_5b71da35564a94b164ad1afd6387f37a
#
_entry.id   5b71da35564a94b164ad1afd6387f37a
#
_cell.length_a   1.000
_cell.length_b   1.000
_cell.length_c   1.000
_cell.angle_alpha   90.00
_cell.angle_beta   90.00
_cell.angle_gamma   90.00
#
_symmetry.space_group_name_H-M   'P 1'
#
loop_
_entity.id
_entity.type
_entity.pdbx_description
1 polymer ?
#
loop_
_entity_poly.entity_id
_entity_poly.type
_entity_poly.pdbx_seq_one_letter_code
_entity_poly.pdbx_strand_id
1 'polypeptide(L)'
;MTKIFLNKLSINIILLIFLFIISFNNSIAGAGSKEIEDIQIDKNPLTLNEDNIFKGKKLWRKTGCYSCHGGNAEGGVGPSLQDDIWVYKPNDKMLFKTIAKGRSGTVMVAWESELSKTEIWEIIIFIRSLYTGDKSKIIW
;
A
#
# COMPACT_ATOMS: atom_id res chain seq x y z
N MET A 1 47.37 41.75 -28.16
CA MET A 1 45.94 41.53 -28.45
C MET A 1 45.46 40.12 -28.13
N THR A 2 46.31 39.17 -27.75
CA THR A 2 46.00 37.76 -27.53
C THR A 2 45.35 37.43 -26.14
N LYS A 3 45.63 38.19 -25.09
CA LYS A 3 45.10 37.91 -23.71
C LYS A 3 43.61 38.16 -23.53
N ILE A 4 43.03 39.08 -24.29
CA ILE A 4 41.59 39.41 -24.17
C ILE A 4 40.69 38.34 -24.81
N PHE A 5 41.20 37.69 -25.88
CA PHE A 5 40.45 36.66 -26.60
C PHE A 5 40.35 35.34 -25.81
N LEU A 6 41.45 34.99 -25.11
CA LEU A 6 41.46 33.80 -24.23
C LEU A 6 40.52 33.96 -23.04
N ASN A 7 40.36 35.17 -22.54
CA ASN A 7 39.49 35.41 -21.38
C ASN A 7 37.97 35.29 -21.72
N LYS A 8 37.57 35.75 -22.93
CA LYS A 8 36.20 35.61 -23.40
C LYS A 8 35.82 34.16 -23.70
N LEU A 9 36.74 33.38 -24.26
CA LEU A 9 36.51 31.95 -24.50
C LEU A 9 36.39 31.15 -23.22
N SER A 10 37.23 31.47 -22.22
CA SER A 10 37.18 30.85 -20.89
C SER A 10 35.88 31.16 -20.15
N ILE A 11 35.38 32.39 -20.22
CA ILE A 11 34.14 32.83 -19.58
C ILE A 11 32.92 32.09 -20.21
N ASN A 12 32.89 31.97 -21.54
CA ASN A 12 31.82 31.27 -22.25
C ASN A 12 31.78 29.76 -21.91
N ILE A 13 32.95 29.13 -21.79
CA ILE A 13 33.02 27.70 -21.39
C ILE A 13 32.56 27.53 -19.95
N ILE A 14 32.93 28.40 -19.04
CA ILE A 14 32.47 28.34 -17.63
C ILE A 14 30.95 28.55 -17.56
N LEU A 15 30.40 29.47 -18.34
CA LEU A 15 28.94 29.71 -18.39
C LEU A 15 28.19 28.52 -18.94
N LEU A 16 28.70 27.84 -19.96
CA LEU A 16 28.12 26.63 -20.55
C LEU A 16 28.16 25.46 -19.56
N ILE A 17 29.26 25.31 -18.82
CA ILE A 17 29.37 24.27 -17.78
C ILE A 17 28.38 24.57 -16.64
N PHE A 18 28.23 25.84 -16.24
CA PHE A 18 27.31 26.24 -15.21
C PHE A 18 25.84 26.00 -15.61
N LEU A 19 25.49 26.31 -16.86
CA LEU A 19 24.14 26.00 -17.41
C LEU A 19 23.89 24.48 -17.50
N PHE A 20 24.91 23.70 -17.86
CA PHE A 20 24.82 22.25 -17.92
C PHE A 20 24.61 21.62 -16.51
N ILE A 21 25.32 22.15 -15.50
CA ILE A 21 25.16 21.71 -14.11
C ILE A 21 23.77 22.05 -13.57
N ILE A 22 23.23 23.24 -13.93
CA ILE A 22 21.85 23.62 -13.50
C ILE A 22 20.81 22.71 -14.16
N SER A 23 20.99 22.34 -15.44
CA SER A 23 20.09 21.42 -16.14
C SER A 23 20.13 20.00 -15.60
N PHE A 24 21.28 19.55 -15.09
CA PHE A 24 21.43 18.21 -14.53
C PHE A 24 20.82 18.08 -13.12
N ASN A 25 20.77 19.16 -12.35
CA ASN A 25 20.20 19.15 -11.01
C ASN A 25 18.65 19.11 -10.99
N ASN A 26 17.98 19.40 -12.11
CA ASN A 26 16.53 19.32 -12.22
C ASN A 26 16.01 17.91 -12.54
N SER A 27 16.88 16.92 -12.80
CA SER A 27 16.49 15.55 -13.13
C SER A 27 16.50 14.57 -11.95
N ILE A 28 16.89 15.00 -10.75
CA ILE A 28 16.96 14.13 -9.55
C ILE A 28 15.83 14.45 -8.53
N ALA A 29 14.90 15.30 -8.89
CA ALA A 29 13.72 15.57 -8.08
C ALA A 29 12.55 14.67 -8.50
N GLY A 30 12.63 13.36 -8.26
CA GLY A 30 11.60 12.44 -8.72
C GLY A 30 11.51 11.09 -8.02
N ALA A 31 12.27 10.84 -6.96
CA ALA A 31 12.05 9.71 -6.07
C ALA A 31 11.63 10.23 -4.69
N GLY A 32 10.64 11.11 -4.69
CA GLY A 32 9.93 11.47 -3.48
C GLY A 32 9.23 10.20 -2.99
N SER A 33 9.63 9.68 -1.85
CA SER A 33 8.76 8.88 -1.00
C SER A 33 7.45 9.67 -0.90
N LYS A 34 6.44 9.23 -1.65
CA LYS A 34 5.11 9.80 -1.60
C LYS A 34 4.64 9.53 -0.18
N GLU A 35 4.82 10.51 0.69
CA GLU A 35 4.17 10.57 1.99
C GLU A 35 2.74 10.16 1.73
N ILE A 36 2.28 9.11 2.42
CA ILE A 36 0.94 8.57 2.24
C ILE A 36 0.03 9.64 2.81
N GLU A 37 -0.35 10.60 1.95
CA GLU A 37 -1.45 11.51 2.21
C GLU A 37 -2.60 10.66 2.76
N ASP A 38 -3.13 11.05 3.89
CA ASP A 38 -4.19 10.35 4.63
C ASP A 38 -5.44 10.31 3.73
N ILE A 39 -5.38 9.44 2.71
CA ILE A 39 -6.49 9.17 1.82
C ILE A 39 -7.57 8.67 2.74
N GLN A 40 -8.66 9.39 2.82
CA GLN A 40 -9.88 9.06 3.54
C GLN A 40 -10.36 7.67 3.11
N ILE A 41 -9.73 6.63 3.66
CA ILE A 41 -9.98 5.22 3.34
C ILE A 41 -11.13 4.78 4.25
N ASP A 42 -12.33 5.23 3.92
CA ASP A 42 -13.52 4.84 4.67
C ASP A 42 -14.17 3.57 4.10
N LYS A 43 -13.93 3.29 2.80
CA LYS A 43 -14.53 2.17 2.07
C LYS A 43 -13.54 1.57 1.08
N ASN A 44 -13.68 0.25 0.84
CA ASN A 44 -12.91 -0.43 -0.20
C ASN A 44 -13.24 0.14 -1.59
N PRO A 45 -12.25 0.62 -2.36
CA PRO A 45 -12.49 1.16 -3.69
C PRO A 45 -12.75 0.07 -4.75
N LEU A 46 -12.46 -1.19 -4.43
CA LEU A 46 -12.63 -2.31 -5.35
C LEU A 46 -14.06 -2.90 -5.24
N THR A 47 -14.57 -3.37 -6.37
CA THR A 47 -15.87 -4.05 -6.42
C THR A 47 -15.75 -5.48 -5.95
N LEU A 48 -16.75 -5.97 -5.20
CA LEU A 48 -16.89 -7.38 -4.84
C LEU A 48 -17.33 -8.17 -6.08
N ASN A 49 -16.38 -8.78 -6.79
CA ASN A 49 -16.59 -9.62 -7.96
C ASN A 49 -15.63 -10.81 -7.95
N GLU A 50 -15.87 -11.81 -8.81
CA GLU A 50 -15.10 -13.04 -8.85
C GLU A 50 -13.61 -12.82 -9.11
N ASP A 51 -13.23 -11.89 -9.98
CA ASP A 51 -11.84 -11.58 -10.29
C ASP A 51 -11.09 -11.03 -9.08
N ASN A 52 -11.66 -10.04 -8.38
CA ASN A 52 -11.06 -9.48 -7.17
C ASN A 52 -11.04 -10.49 -6.02
N ILE A 53 -12.07 -11.34 -5.89
CA ILE A 53 -12.09 -12.45 -4.92
C ILE A 53 -10.96 -13.42 -5.21
N PHE A 54 -10.76 -13.81 -6.47
CA PHE A 54 -9.70 -14.73 -6.88
C PHE A 54 -8.30 -14.15 -6.58
N LYS A 55 -8.08 -12.88 -6.91
CA LYS A 55 -6.83 -12.18 -6.60
C LYS A 55 -6.56 -12.12 -5.09
N GLY A 56 -7.55 -11.75 -4.31
CA GLY A 56 -7.46 -11.72 -2.85
C GLY A 56 -7.17 -13.09 -2.26
N LYS A 57 -7.84 -14.16 -2.75
CA LYS A 57 -7.57 -15.54 -2.33
C LYS A 57 -6.15 -15.99 -2.66
N LYS A 58 -5.63 -15.60 -3.82
CA LYS A 58 -4.23 -15.89 -4.21
C LYS A 58 -3.25 -15.20 -3.27
N LEU A 59 -3.49 -13.93 -2.95
CA LEU A 59 -2.68 -13.17 -2.00
C LEU A 59 -2.76 -13.77 -0.58
N TRP A 60 -3.96 -14.10 -0.09
CA TRP A 60 -4.20 -14.77 1.19
C TRP A 60 -3.30 -15.98 1.40
N ARG A 61 -3.15 -16.79 0.35
CA ARG A 61 -2.27 -17.96 0.36
C ARG A 61 -0.80 -17.58 0.24
N LYS A 62 -0.46 -16.67 -0.67
CA LYS A 62 0.92 -16.25 -0.94
C LYS A 62 1.58 -15.61 0.29
N THR A 63 0.84 -14.78 1.02
CA THR A 63 1.34 -14.07 2.21
C THR A 63 1.23 -14.86 3.50
N GLY A 64 0.60 -16.04 3.47
CA GLY A 64 0.50 -16.90 4.65
C GLY A 64 -0.59 -16.50 5.67
N CYS A 65 -1.52 -15.63 5.30
CA CYS A 65 -2.67 -15.25 6.17
C CYS A 65 -3.43 -16.48 6.68
N TYR A 66 -3.54 -17.51 5.82
CA TYR A 66 -4.21 -18.76 6.14
C TYR A 66 -3.60 -19.52 7.33
N SER A 67 -2.33 -19.33 7.64
CA SER A 67 -1.65 -20.05 8.72
C SER A 67 -2.18 -19.66 10.10
N CYS A 68 -2.67 -18.44 10.25
CA CYS A 68 -3.24 -17.93 11.48
C CYS A 68 -4.76 -17.84 11.44
N HIS A 69 -5.35 -17.46 10.30
CA HIS A 69 -6.78 -17.20 10.15
C HIS A 69 -7.56 -18.35 9.49
N GLY A 70 -6.89 -19.44 9.10
CA GLY A 70 -7.49 -20.56 8.39
C GLY A 70 -7.59 -20.36 6.87
N GLY A 71 -7.79 -21.45 6.14
CA GLY A 71 -7.81 -21.47 4.67
C GLY A 71 -8.91 -20.66 4.02
N ASN A 72 -10.03 -20.58 4.71
CA ASN A 72 -11.21 -19.79 4.36
C ASN A 72 -11.54 -18.73 5.43
N ALA A 73 -10.55 -18.25 6.17
CA ALA A 73 -10.69 -17.26 7.24
C ALA A 73 -11.58 -17.70 8.43
N GLU A 74 -11.71 -19.01 8.65
CA GLU A 74 -12.47 -19.61 9.73
C GLU A 74 -11.84 -19.44 11.11
N GLY A 75 -10.62 -18.92 11.19
CA GLY A 75 -9.89 -18.73 12.43
C GLY A 75 -8.87 -19.82 12.72
N GLY A 76 -8.18 -19.67 13.83
CA GLY A 76 -7.12 -20.55 14.32
C GLY A 76 -6.33 -19.84 15.41
N VAL A 77 -5.04 -19.56 15.17
CA VAL A 77 -4.24 -18.69 16.05
C VAL A 77 -4.82 -17.27 16.08
N GLY A 78 -5.25 -16.78 14.91
CA GLY A 78 -5.99 -15.54 14.76
C GLY A 78 -7.51 -15.77 14.85
N PRO A 79 -8.30 -14.70 15.04
CA PRO A 79 -9.76 -14.81 15.09
C PRO A 79 -10.35 -15.24 13.74
N SER A 80 -11.55 -15.85 13.77
CA SER A 80 -12.40 -15.99 12.60
C SER A 80 -12.72 -14.62 12.00
N LEU A 81 -12.81 -14.57 10.69
CA LEU A 81 -13.18 -13.37 9.92
C LEU A 81 -14.46 -13.62 9.11
N GLN A 82 -15.15 -14.75 9.36
CA GLN A 82 -16.38 -15.16 8.67
C GLN A 82 -17.66 -14.84 9.43
N ASP A 83 -17.58 -14.67 10.74
CA ASP A 83 -18.72 -14.57 11.64
C ASP A 83 -18.95 -13.14 12.18
N ASP A 84 -19.96 -12.99 13.03
CA ASP A 84 -20.34 -11.74 13.68
C ASP A 84 -19.45 -11.36 14.88
N ILE A 85 -18.52 -12.22 15.28
CA ILE A 85 -17.71 -12.04 16.49
C ILE A 85 -16.43 -11.32 16.13
N TRP A 86 -16.45 -10.00 16.14
CA TRP A 86 -15.31 -9.15 15.81
C TRP A 86 -14.70 -8.53 17.06
N VAL A 87 -13.39 -8.70 17.23
CA VAL A 87 -12.62 -8.02 18.29
C VAL A 87 -12.61 -6.51 18.08
N TYR A 88 -12.68 -6.06 16.82
CA TYR A 88 -12.70 -4.65 16.41
C TYR A 88 -13.84 -4.43 15.42
N LYS A 89 -14.22 -3.14 15.21
CA LYS A 89 -15.25 -2.81 14.20
C LYS A 89 -14.86 -3.38 12.83
N PRO A 90 -15.72 -4.19 12.21
CA PRO A 90 -15.42 -4.86 10.95
C PRO A 90 -15.63 -3.94 9.73
N ASN A 91 -15.28 -2.65 9.81
CA ASN A 91 -15.33 -1.78 8.66
C ASN A 91 -14.05 -1.88 7.82
N ASP A 92 -14.14 -1.48 6.56
CA ASP A 92 -13.05 -1.60 5.60
C ASP A 92 -11.80 -0.83 6.02
N LYS A 93 -11.98 0.37 6.57
CA LYS A 93 -10.89 1.19 7.12
C LYS A 93 -10.11 0.46 8.21
N MET A 94 -10.83 -0.17 9.15
CA MET A 94 -10.20 -0.90 10.24
C MET A 94 -9.51 -2.17 9.75
N LEU A 95 -10.10 -2.90 8.81
CA LEU A 95 -9.46 -4.06 8.19
C LEU A 95 -8.20 -3.65 7.45
N PHE A 96 -8.27 -2.61 6.62
CA PHE A 96 -7.12 -2.08 5.92
C PHE A 96 -5.99 -1.70 6.88
N LYS A 97 -6.32 -0.89 7.90
CA LYS A 97 -5.34 -0.48 8.92
C LYS A 97 -4.73 -1.67 9.64
N THR A 98 -5.55 -2.69 9.97
CA THR A 98 -5.07 -3.89 10.66
C THR A 98 -4.08 -4.68 9.80
N ILE A 99 -4.36 -4.86 8.52
CA ILE A 99 -3.46 -5.56 7.62
C ILE A 99 -2.21 -4.71 7.38
N ALA A 100 -2.38 -3.43 7.03
CA ALA A 100 -1.26 -2.55 6.70
C ALA A 100 -0.28 -2.39 7.87
N LYS A 101 -0.78 -2.07 9.07
CA LYS A 101 0.02 -1.70 10.24
C LYS A 101 0.22 -2.81 11.26
N GLY A 102 -0.45 -3.96 11.08
CA GLY A 102 -0.46 -5.01 12.07
C GLY A 102 -1.21 -4.61 13.35
N ARG A 103 -1.01 -5.39 14.41
CA ARG A 103 -1.58 -5.15 15.73
C ARG A 103 -0.51 -5.20 16.80
N SER A 104 -0.21 -4.05 17.39
CA SER A 104 0.74 -3.96 18.48
C SER A 104 0.35 -4.88 19.64
N GLY A 105 1.32 -5.59 20.21
CA GLY A 105 1.09 -6.56 21.29
C GLY A 105 0.51 -7.91 20.84
N THR A 106 0.41 -8.16 19.53
CA THR A 106 -0.04 -9.44 18.96
C THR A 106 0.94 -9.99 17.94
N VAL A 107 0.69 -11.21 17.47
CA VAL A 107 1.46 -11.85 16.38
C VAL A 107 1.07 -11.35 14.98
N MET A 108 0.05 -10.50 14.87
CA MET A 108 -0.36 -9.91 13.59
C MET A 108 0.62 -8.82 13.16
N VAL A 109 1.51 -9.15 12.25
CA VAL A 109 2.55 -8.24 11.73
C VAL A 109 1.98 -7.22 10.73
N ALA A 110 2.74 -6.15 10.47
CA ALA A 110 2.44 -5.17 9.44
C ALA A 110 2.81 -5.70 8.05
N TRP A 111 1.96 -5.42 7.05
CA TRP A 111 2.13 -5.90 5.68
C TRP A 111 2.36 -4.78 4.65
N GLU A 112 2.36 -3.52 5.06
CA GLU A 112 2.50 -2.38 4.14
C GLU A 112 3.84 -2.29 3.42
N SER A 113 4.90 -2.96 3.93
CA SER A 113 6.19 -3.07 3.25
C SER A 113 6.18 -4.13 2.14
N GLU A 114 5.32 -5.17 2.27
CA GLU A 114 5.27 -6.34 1.40
C GLU A 114 4.11 -6.29 0.40
N LEU A 115 3.05 -5.57 0.75
CA LEU A 115 1.82 -5.47 -0.03
C LEU A 115 1.53 -4.02 -0.42
N SER A 116 1.17 -3.83 -1.68
CA SER A 116 0.59 -2.58 -2.15
C SER A 116 -0.80 -2.34 -1.54
N LYS A 117 -1.27 -1.10 -1.54
CA LYS A 117 -2.62 -0.76 -1.08
C LYS A 117 -3.70 -1.56 -1.82
N THR A 118 -3.55 -1.74 -3.13
CA THR A 118 -4.48 -2.52 -3.95
C THR A 118 -4.51 -3.98 -3.52
N GLU A 119 -3.37 -4.60 -3.26
CA GLU A 119 -3.31 -6.00 -2.79
C GLU A 119 -3.95 -6.17 -1.41
N ILE A 120 -3.80 -5.20 -0.52
CA ILE A 120 -4.51 -5.20 0.78
C ILE A 120 -6.03 -5.14 0.54
N TRP A 121 -6.50 -4.29 -0.38
CA TRP A 121 -7.92 -4.21 -0.72
C TRP A 121 -8.47 -5.49 -1.34
N GLU A 122 -7.70 -6.16 -2.19
CA GLU A 122 -8.07 -7.47 -2.76
C GLU A 122 -8.20 -8.54 -1.66
N ILE A 123 -7.29 -8.55 -0.67
CA ILE A 123 -7.41 -9.45 0.49
C ILE A 123 -8.71 -9.16 1.27
N ILE A 124 -9.07 -7.89 1.47
CA ILE A 124 -10.30 -7.50 2.15
C ILE A 124 -11.52 -7.97 1.35
N ILE A 125 -11.52 -7.86 0.01
CA ILE A 125 -12.60 -8.41 -0.84
C ILE A 125 -12.74 -9.91 -0.62
N PHE A 126 -11.65 -10.66 -0.56
CA PHE A 126 -11.71 -12.09 -0.28
C PHE A 126 -12.31 -12.38 1.10
N ILE A 127 -11.87 -11.69 2.16
CA ILE A 127 -12.47 -11.82 3.50
C ILE A 127 -13.97 -11.53 3.46
N ARG A 128 -14.38 -10.45 2.79
CA ARG A 128 -15.81 -10.08 2.65
C ARG A 128 -16.64 -11.12 1.90
N SER A 129 -16.04 -11.81 0.92
CA SER A 129 -16.73 -12.87 0.18
C SER A 129 -17.02 -14.12 1.02
N LEU A 130 -16.26 -14.32 2.10
CA LEU A 130 -16.40 -15.46 3.01
C LEU A 130 -17.31 -15.19 4.20
N TYR A 131 -17.73 -13.95 4.40
CA TYR A 131 -18.54 -13.57 5.55
C TYR A 131 -19.92 -14.23 5.52
N THR A 132 -20.25 -14.98 6.56
CA THR A 132 -21.49 -15.76 6.69
C THR A 132 -22.48 -15.16 7.69
N GLY A 133 -22.07 -14.13 8.44
CA GLY A 133 -22.91 -13.45 9.41
C GLY A 133 -23.92 -12.47 8.80
N ASP A 134 -24.55 -11.69 9.65
CA ASP A 134 -25.52 -10.66 9.24
C ASP A 134 -24.83 -9.48 8.55
N LYS A 135 -25.00 -9.38 7.24
CA LYS A 135 -24.40 -8.32 6.42
C LYS A 135 -24.82 -6.90 6.84
N SER A 136 -25.95 -6.75 7.52
CA SER A 136 -26.38 -5.45 8.04
C SER A 136 -25.51 -4.93 9.19
N LYS A 137 -24.78 -5.82 9.85
CA LYS A 137 -23.84 -5.48 10.93
C LYS A 137 -22.47 -5.05 10.43
N ILE A 138 -22.17 -5.29 9.16
CA ILE A 138 -20.93 -4.84 8.54
C ILE A 138 -21.09 -3.38 8.15
N ILE A 139 -20.32 -2.52 8.77
CA ILE A 139 -20.22 -1.11 8.40
C ILE A 139 -19.13 -1.01 7.32
N TRP A 140 -19.57 -0.91 6.08
CA TRP A 140 -18.71 -0.74 4.91
C TRP A 140 -18.03 0.63 4.89
#